data_55d54f41aa3684596bc62d43ff24f6c6
#
_entry.id   55d54f41aa3684596bc62d43ff24f6c6
#
_cell.length_a   1.000
_cell.length_b   1.000
_cell.length_c   1.000
_cell.angle_alpha   90.00
_cell.angle_beta   90.00
_cell.angle_gamma   90.00
#
_symmetry.space_group_name_H-M   'P 1'
#
loop_
_entity.id
_entity.type
_entity.pdbx_description
1 polymer ?
#
loop_
_entity_poly.entity_id
_entity_poly.type
_entity_poly.pdbx_seq_one_letter_code
_entity_poly.pdbx_strand_id
1 'polypeptide(L)'
;LSALAVGALADEQKKDETAAETAQTTPDAAGTLRFENLGARMRTGNYTLLSLEENVAAIECLDYDKMYEDLRNGLNSIASAQWGLIQMGQGESYTYETLTQRYDALRKTFDDIKEGKLQQDNADLVRQLRNAQASLLAAGESLYVGLLALEDQSAALTRQNAALDRTIEEVKLRYELGQVSAMTLQQTEAL
;
A
#
# COMPACT_ATOMS: atom_id res chain seq x y z
N LEU A 1 19.32 -37.71 -18.77
CA LEU A 1 19.92 -36.47 -19.34
C LEU A 1 18.93 -35.30 -19.43
N SER A 2 17.62 -35.51 -19.14
CA SER A 2 16.60 -34.42 -19.22
C SER A 2 16.23 -33.75 -17.89
N ALA A 3 16.75 -34.22 -16.76
CA ALA A 3 16.40 -33.67 -15.44
C ALA A 3 17.32 -32.51 -14.98
N LEU A 4 18.48 -32.33 -15.61
CA LEU A 4 19.43 -31.26 -15.26
C LEU A 4 19.16 -29.91 -15.97
N ALA A 5 18.40 -29.91 -17.05
CA ALA A 5 18.09 -28.67 -17.80
C ALA A 5 16.94 -27.85 -17.19
N VAL A 6 16.02 -28.49 -16.47
CA VAL A 6 14.88 -27.80 -15.83
C VAL A 6 15.29 -27.03 -14.57
N GLY A 7 16.31 -27.53 -13.85
CA GLY A 7 16.83 -26.85 -12.66
C GLY A 7 17.59 -25.56 -12.96
N ALA A 8 18.29 -25.51 -14.09
CA ALA A 8 19.07 -24.33 -14.49
C ALA A 8 18.18 -23.16 -14.97
N LEU A 9 17.07 -23.46 -15.64
CA LEU A 9 16.11 -22.43 -16.10
C LEU A 9 15.30 -21.84 -14.95
N ALA A 10 14.98 -22.63 -13.92
CA ALA A 10 14.28 -22.14 -12.74
C ALA A 10 15.16 -21.23 -11.85
N ASP A 11 16.47 -21.51 -11.81
CA ASP A 11 17.44 -20.68 -11.06
C ASP A 11 17.77 -19.37 -11.79
N GLU A 12 17.82 -19.37 -13.14
CA GLU A 12 17.98 -18.13 -13.92
C GLU A 12 16.74 -17.23 -13.84
N GLN A 13 15.52 -17.78 -13.94
CA GLN A 13 14.29 -16.99 -13.77
C GLN A 13 14.17 -16.41 -12.36
N LYS A 14 14.51 -17.18 -11.33
CA LYS A 14 14.47 -16.69 -9.95
C LYS A 14 15.54 -15.62 -9.68
N LYS A 15 16.66 -15.68 -10.37
CA LYS A 15 17.74 -14.68 -10.26
C LYS A 15 17.40 -13.39 -11.00
N ASP A 16 16.69 -13.47 -12.14
CA ASP A 16 16.20 -12.30 -12.87
C ASP A 16 15.03 -11.61 -12.17
N GLU A 17 14.08 -12.38 -11.58
CA GLU A 17 12.99 -11.81 -10.77
C GLU A 17 13.54 -11.11 -9.52
N THR A 18 14.51 -11.70 -8.81
CA THR A 18 15.13 -11.08 -7.64
C THR A 18 15.99 -9.86 -8.00
N ALA A 19 16.63 -9.86 -9.16
CA ALA A 19 17.39 -8.72 -9.65
C ALA A 19 16.48 -7.57 -10.12
N ALA A 20 15.34 -7.89 -10.76
CA ALA A 20 14.33 -6.90 -11.16
C ALA A 20 13.63 -6.29 -9.94
N GLU A 21 13.33 -7.08 -8.92
CA GLU A 21 12.68 -6.61 -7.67
C GLU A 21 13.64 -5.75 -6.84
N THR A 22 14.94 -6.09 -6.78
CA THR A 22 15.96 -5.26 -6.11
C THR A 22 16.27 -3.97 -6.88
N ALA A 23 16.19 -3.98 -8.21
CA ALA A 23 16.38 -2.76 -9.01
C ALA A 23 15.23 -1.75 -8.84
N GLN A 24 14.01 -2.22 -8.54
CA GLN A 24 12.84 -1.36 -8.28
C GLN A 24 12.81 -0.75 -6.87
N THR A 25 13.61 -1.26 -5.93
CA THR A 25 13.60 -0.83 -4.51
C THR A 25 14.67 0.21 -4.15
N THR A 26 15.67 0.45 -5.00
CA THR A 26 16.71 1.45 -4.72
C THR A 26 16.27 2.85 -5.16
N PRO A 27 16.14 3.82 -4.22
CA PRO A 27 15.89 5.21 -4.60
C PRO A 27 17.02 5.74 -5.47
N ASP A 28 16.68 6.57 -6.47
CA ASP A 28 17.67 7.26 -7.29
C ASP A 28 18.59 8.11 -6.41
N ALA A 29 19.89 7.85 -6.48
CA ALA A 29 20.93 8.57 -5.69
C ALA A 29 20.99 10.08 -6.01
N ALA A 30 20.50 10.52 -7.16
CA ALA A 30 20.43 11.94 -7.56
C ALA A 30 19.31 12.73 -6.91
N GLY A 31 18.44 12.10 -6.12
CA GLY A 31 17.31 12.78 -5.46
C GLY A 31 16.16 13.20 -6.39
N THR A 32 16.26 12.94 -7.69
CA THR A 32 15.21 13.23 -8.67
C THR A 32 14.08 12.21 -8.61
N LEU A 33 12.84 12.69 -8.65
CA LEU A 33 11.67 11.84 -8.78
C LEU A 33 11.43 11.55 -10.25
N ARG A 34 11.49 10.27 -10.63
CA ARG A 34 11.18 9.79 -11.97
C ARG A 34 10.10 8.72 -11.87
N PHE A 35 9.41 8.46 -12.97
CA PHE A 35 8.37 7.43 -13.00
C PHE A 35 8.93 6.06 -12.57
N GLU A 36 10.14 5.70 -13.04
CA GLU A 36 10.79 4.42 -12.74
C GLU A 36 11.14 4.27 -11.25
N ASN A 37 11.44 5.35 -10.53
CA ASN A 37 11.81 5.29 -9.11
C ASN A 37 10.66 5.64 -8.15
N LEU A 38 9.51 6.06 -8.68
CA LEU A 38 8.36 6.51 -7.90
C LEU A 38 7.86 5.43 -6.95
N GLY A 39 7.63 4.21 -7.45
CA GLY A 39 7.15 3.09 -6.64
C GLY A 39 8.09 2.73 -5.49
N ALA A 40 9.40 2.71 -5.74
CA ALA A 40 10.42 2.46 -4.71
C ALA A 40 10.41 3.56 -3.63
N ARG A 41 10.34 4.83 -4.05
CA ARG A 41 10.26 5.96 -3.12
C ARG A 41 8.98 6.00 -2.30
N MET A 42 7.87 5.63 -2.91
CA MET A 42 6.60 5.52 -2.19
C MET A 42 6.68 4.42 -1.12
N ARG A 43 7.25 3.26 -1.42
CA ARG A 43 7.41 2.17 -0.44
C ARG A 43 8.30 2.54 0.73
N THR A 44 9.34 3.34 0.51
CA THR A 44 10.29 3.73 1.58
C THR A 44 9.89 5.01 2.31
N GLY A 45 9.12 5.90 1.70
CA GLY A 45 8.79 7.21 2.24
C GLY A 45 7.32 7.42 2.61
N ASN A 46 6.42 6.53 2.21
CA ASN A 46 4.99 6.67 2.51
C ASN A 46 4.63 5.87 3.77
N TYR A 47 4.33 6.57 4.87
CA TYR A 47 3.98 5.95 6.15
C TYR A 47 2.78 4.99 6.07
N THR A 48 1.80 5.25 5.19
CA THR A 48 0.65 4.37 5.01
C THR A 48 1.08 3.04 4.39
N LEU A 49 1.95 3.07 3.36
CA LEU A 49 2.49 1.86 2.75
C LEU A 49 3.35 1.06 3.73
N LEU A 50 4.21 1.73 4.50
CA LEU A 50 5.02 1.09 5.54
C LEU A 50 4.15 0.45 6.62
N SER A 51 3.11 1.14 7.10
CA SER A 51 2.17 0.58 8.09
C SER A 51 1.40 -0.63 7.53
N LEU A 52 0.97 -0.60 6.27
CA LEU A 52 0.33 -1.75 5.62
C LEU A 52 1.28 -2.94 5.52
N GLU A 53 2.56 -2.71 5.21
CA GLU A 53 3.59 -3.75 5.12
C GLU A 53 3.89 -4.36 6.49
N GLU A 54 4.01 -3.55 7.55
CA GLU A 54 4.15 -4.01 8.92
C GLU A 54 2.95 -4.87 9.37
N ASN A 55 1.73 -4.45 9.03
CA ASN A 55 0.53 -5.24 9.35
C ASN A 55 0.51 -6.58 8.61
N VAL A 56 0.90 -6.61 7.33
CA VAL A 56 1.04 -7.86 6.58
C VAL A 56 2.09 -8.76 7.23
N ALA A 57 3.27 -8.22 7.54
CA ALA A 57 4.35 -8.98 8.18
C ALA A 57 3.92 -9.52 9.57
N ALA A 58 3.19 -8.73 10.36
CA ALA A 58 2.68 -9.15 11.66
C ALA A 58 1.71 -10.34 11.55
N ILE A 59 0.84 -10.35 10.52
CA ILE A 59 -0.09 -11.45 10.30
C ILE A 59 0.65 -12.70 9.76
N GLU A 60 1.60 -12.52 8.84
CA GLU A 60 2.36 -13.60 8.22
C GLU A 60 3.32 -14.28 9.20
N CYS A 61 3.75 -13.62 10.27
CA CYS A 61 4.59 -14.25 11.30
C CYS A 61 3.81 -14.93 12.44
N LEU A 62 2.47 -15.05 12.36
CA LEU A 62 1.68 -15.77 13.33
C LEU A 62 1.98 -17.28 13.28
N ASP A 63 2.38 -17.84 14.41
CA ASP A 63 2.62 -19.26 14.59
C ASP A 63 1.33 -19.94 15.10
N TYR A 64 0.53 -20.45 14.17
CA TYR A 64 -0.75 -21.08 14.48
C TYR A 64 -0.59 -22.40 15.26
N ASP A 65 0.50 -23.13 15.05
CA ASP A 65 0.76 -24.37 15.76
C ASP A 65 1.04 -24.09 17.24
N LYS A 66 1.86 -23.09 17.51
CA LYS A 66 2.11 -22.63 18.87
C LYS A 66 0.85 -22.06 19.52
N MET A 67 0.08 -21.24 18.81
CA MET A 67 -1.20 -20.72 19.31
C MET A 67 -2.17 -21.85 19.65
N TYR A 68 -2.24 -22.89 18.83
CA TYR A 68 -3.08 -24.06 19.07
C TYR A 68 -2.66 -24.79 20.34
N GLU A 69 -1.35 -25.02 20.53
CA GLU A 69 -0.83 -25.69 21.73
C GLU A 69 -1.05 -24.85 23.00
N ASP A 70 -0.82 -23.54 22.95
CA ASP A 70 -1.02 -22.63 24.07
C ASP A 70 -2.50 -22.58 24.50
N LEU A 71 -3.43 -22.50 23.53
CA LEU A 71 -4.87 -22.55 23.79
C LEU A 71 -5.31 -23.88 24.37
N ARG A 72 -4.79 -25.00 23.84
CA ARG A 72 -5.05 -26.35 24.36
C ARG A 72 -4.61 -26.48 25.84
N ASN A 73 -3.43 -25.97 26.14
CA ASN A 73 -2.91 -25.97 27.50
C ASN A 73 -3.74 -25.09 28.42
N GLY A 74 -4.16 -23.91 27.94
CA GLY A 74 -5.05 -23.02 28.66
C GLY A 74 -6.42 -23.65 28.96
N LEU A 75 -7.03 -24.31 27.96
CA LEU A 75 -8.30 -25.00 28.13
C LEU A 75 -8.18 -26.13 29.16
N ASN A 76 -7.11 -26.95 29.10
CA ASN A 76 -6.86 -28.03 30.07
C ASN A 76 -6.66 -27.48 31.48
N SER A 77 -5.97 -26.35 31.63
CA SER A 77 -5.76 -25.68 32.92
C SER A 77 -7.08 -25.21 33.53
N ILE A 78 -7.94 -24.58 32.72
CA ILE A 78 -9.27 -24.13 33.19
C ILE A 78 -10.14 -25.31 33.55
N ALA A 79 -10.19 -26.36 32.74
CA ALA A 79 -10.96 -27.58 33.02
C ALA A 79 -10.51 -28.24 34.32
N SER A 80 -9.19 -28.28 34.59
CA SER A 80 -8.66 -28.81 35.83
C SER A 80 -9.06 -27.98 37.05
N ALA A 81 -9.07 -26.64 36.92
CA ALA A 81 -9.50 -25.74 37.97
C ALA A 81 -11.01 -25.87 38.26
N GLN A 82 -11.83 -25.98 37.21
CA GLN A 82 -13.27 -26.24 37.34
C GLN A 82 -13.53 -27.58 38.04
N TRP A 83 -12.80 -28.61 37.67
CA TRP A 83 -12.92 -29.93 38.33
C TRP A 83 -12.56 -29.85 39.82
N GLY A 84 -11.52 -29.11 40.19
CA GLY A 84 -11.16 -28.86 41.57
C GLY A 84 -12.28 -28.17 42.37
N LEU A 85 -12.94 -27.18 41.78
CA LEU A 85 -14.08 -26.49 42.41
C LEU A 85 -15.28 -27.44 42.62
N ILE A 86 -15.58 -28.28 41.63
CA ILE A 86 -16.66 -29.29 41.76
C ILE A 86 -16.37 -30.27 42.93
N GLN A 87 -15.12 -30.74 43.04
CA GLN A 87 -14.75 -31.60 44.15
C GLN A 87 -14.84 -30.95 45.54
N MET A 88 -14.69 -29.62 45.59
CA MET A 88 -14.87 -28.83 46.81
C MET A 88 -16.32 -28.43 47.08
N GLY A 89 -17.29 -28.89 46.26
CA GLY A 89 -18.70 -28.52 46.38
C GLY A 89 -19.00 -27.09 45.92
N GLN A 90 -18.08 -26.44 45.17
CA GLN A 90 -18.20 -25.07 44.72
C GLN A 90 -18.54 -24.96 43.21
N GLY A 91 -19.17 -25.98 42.64
CA GLY A 91 -19.53 -26.04 41.21
C GLY A 91 -20.56 -24.99 40.78
N GLU A 92 -21.25 -24.34 41.70
CA GLU A 92 -22.18 -23.21 41.43
C GLU A 92 -21.64 -21.87 41.89
N SER A 93 -20.34 -21.78 42.21
CA SER A 93 -19.73 -20.54 42.65
C SER A 93 -19.53 -19.56 41.52
N TYR A 94 -19.49 -18.26 41.80
CA TYR A 94 -19.13 -17.20 40.86
C TYR A 94 -17.78 -17.45 40.16
N THR A 95 -16.84 -18.06 40.90
CA THR A 95 -15.52 -18.44 40.33
C THR A 95 -15.67 -19.52 39.27
N TYR A 96 -16.52 -20.53 39.47
CA TYR A 96 -16.81 -21.56 38.49
C TYR A 96 -17.46 -20.98 37.23
N GLU A 97 -18.43 -20.11 37.40
CA GLU A 97 -19.08 -19.41 36.27
C GLU A 97 -18.09 -18.58 35.44
N THR A 98 -17.20 -17.81 36.12
CA THR A 98 -16.17 -17.02 35.44
C THR A 98 -15.19 -17.92 34.66
N LEU A 99 -14.80 -19.05 35.20
CA LEU A 99 -13.96 -20.05 34.51
C LEU A 99 -14.68 -20.64 33.30
N THR A 100 -15.98 -20.87 33.39
CA THR A 100 -16.79 -21.38 32.27
C THR A 100 -16.83 -20.37 31.12
N GLN A 101 -17.08 -19.10 31.41
CA GLN A 101 -17.05 -18.04 30.40
C GLN A 101 -15.67 -17.93 29.70
N ARG A 102 -14.59 -18.03 30.48
CA ARG A 102 -13.22 -18.04 29.92
C ARG A 102 -12.97 -19.28 29.07
N TYR A 103 -13.40 -20.43 29.51
CA TYR A 103 -13.29 -21.68 28.76
C TYR A 103 -14.00 -21.59 27.42
N ASP A 104 -15.23 -21.10 27.40
CA ASP A 104 -16.02 -20.96 26.17
C ASP A 104 -15.39 -19.96 25.17
N ALA A 105 -14.86 -18.85 25.69
CA ALA A 105 -14.15 -17.88 24.86
C ALA A 105 -12.89 -18.45 24.22
N LEU A 106 -12.05 -19.14 25.01
CA LEU A 106 -10.83 -19.80 24.51
C LEU A 106 -11.16 -20.95 23.55
N ARG A 107 -12.20 -21.73 23.84
CA ARG A 107 -12.63 -22.83 23.00
C ARG A 107 -13.02 -22.38 21.61
N LYS A 108 -13.74 -21.27 21.51
CA LYS A 108 -14.11 -20.70 20.19
C LYS A 108 -12.85 -20.42 19.34
N THR A 109 -11.85 -19.74 19.91
CA THR A 109 -10.60 -19.45 19.19
C THR A 109 -9.82 -20.73 18.85
N PHE A 110 -9.82 -21.70 19.76
CA PHE A 110 -9.21 -23.00 19.53
C PHE A 110 -9.87 -23.76 18.36
N ASP A 111 -11.21 -23.77 18.33
CA ASP A 111 -11.96 -24.41 17.25
C ASP A 111 -11.73 -23.68 15.92
N ASP A 112 -11.72 -22.34 15.89
CA ASP A 112 -11.42 -21.52 14.70
C ASP A 112 -10.01 -21.81 14.13
N ILE A 113 -9.00 -22.02 14.99
CA ILE A 113 -7.65 -22.42 14.54
C ILE A 113 -7.65 -23.87 14.03
N LYS A 114 -8.28 -24.78 14.78
CA LYS A 114 -8.34 -26.20 14.42
C LYS A 114 -9.03 -26.45 13.08
N GLU A 115 -10.06 -25.67 12.77
CA GLU A 115 -10.81 -25.74 11.52
C GLU A 115 -10.13 -24.96 10.36
N GLY A 116 -9.04 -24.26 10.64
CA GLY A 116 -8.32 -23.46 9.65
C GLY A 116 -9.00 -22.14 9.30
N LYS A 117 -10.08 -21.78 10.01
CA LYS A 117 -10.84 -20.57 9.73
C LYS A 117 -10.04 -19.31 10.03
N LEU A 118 -9.33 -19.26 11.16
CA LEU A 118 -8.48 -18.12 11.52
C LEU A 118 -7.37 -17.92 10.49
N GLN A 119 -6.77 -19.00 10.00
CA GLN A 119 -5.76 -18.97 8.94
C GLN A 119 -6.33 -18.42 7.64
N GLN A 120 -7.55 -18.83 7.27
CA GLN A 120 -8.23 -18.35 6.07
C GLN A 120 -8.61 -16.86 6.19
N ASP A 121 -9.19 -16.46 7.30
CA ASP A 121 -9.57 -15.06 7.56
C ASP A 121 -8.34 -14.14 7.50
N ASN A 122 -7.22 -14.58 8.08
CA ASN A 122 -5.96 -13.84 8.03
C ASN A 122 -5.34 -13.81 6.63
N ALA A 123 -5.42 -14.89 5.86
CA ALA A 123 -4.97 -14.89 4.46
C ALA A 123 -5.81 -13.93 3.59
N ASP A 124 -7.11 -13.87 3.84
CA ASP A 124 -8.01 -12.93 3.16
C ASP A 124 -7.69 -11.48 3.54
N LEU A 125 -7.38 -11.22 4.81
CA LEU A 125 -6.96 -9.90 5.28
C LEU A 125 -5.63 -9.47 4.64
N VAL A 126 -4.62 -10.36 4.60
CA VAL A 126 -3.35 -10.10 3.91
C VAL A 126 -3.58 -9.74 2.44
N ARG A 127 -4.46 -10.46 1.75
CA ARG A 127 -4.82 -10.15 0.36
C ARG A 127 -5.45 -8.77 0.22
N GLN A 128 -6.34 -8.38 1.13
CA GLN A 128 -6.95 -7.04 1.14
C GLN A 128 -5.90 -5.95 1.38
N LEU A 129 -4.98 -6.15 2.33
CA LEU A 129 -3.89 -5.20 2.62
C LEU A 129 -2.96 -5.04 1.42
N ARG A 130 -2.58 -6.13 0.76
CA ARG A 130 -1.77 -6.09 -0.47
C ARG A 130 -2.49 -5.38 -1.63
N ASN A 131 -3.80 -5.58 -1.77
CA ASN A 131 -4.59 -4.85 -2.77
C ASN A 131 -4.65 -3.34 -2.45
N ALA A 132 -4.75 -2.97 -1.18
CA ALA A 132 -4.70 -1.57 -0.76
C ALA A 132 -3.32 -0.94 -1.07
N GLN A 133 -2.22 -1.67 -0.84
CA GLN A 133 -0.87 -1.24 -1.23
C GLN A 133 -0.76 -1.00 -2.74
N ALA A 134 -1.25 -1.95 -3.55
CA ALA A 134 -1.24 -1.83 -5.01
C ALA A 134 -2.06 -0.62 -5.48
N SER A 135 -3.23 -0.38 -4.88
CA SER A 135 -4.09 0.76 -5.20
C SER A 135 -3.43 2.09 -4.86
N LEU A 136 -2.73 2.18 -3.73
CA LEU A 136 -1.98 3.39 -3.34
C LEU A 136 -0.81 3.67 -4.30
N LEU A 137 -0.09 2.65 -4.73
CA LEU A 137 0.99 2.78 -5.72
C LEU A 137 0.43 3.29 -7.07
N ALA A 138 -0.64 2.67 -7.57
CA ALA A 138 -1.30 3.10 -8.82
C ALA A 138 -1.85 4.53 -8.73
N ALA A 139 -2.39 4.93 -7.57
CA ALA A 139 -2.82 6.32 -7.35
C ALA A 139 -1.64 7.30 -7.40
N GLY A 140 -0.48 6.93 -6.81
CA GLY A 140 0.74 7.73 -6.88
C GLY A 140 1.26 7.88 -8.31
N GLU A 141 1.27 6.81 -9.09
CA GLU A 141 1.64 6.83 -10.51
C GLU A 141 0.71 7.75 -11.32
N SER A 142 -0.59 7.64 -11.09
CA SER A 142 -1.59 8.50 -11.74
C SER A 142 -1.41 9.97 -11.40
N LEU A 143 -1.13 10.29 -10.14
CA LEU A 143 -0.83 11.66 -9.70
C LEU A 143 0.45 12.21 -10.33
N TYR A 144 1.48 11.39 -10.46
CA TYR A 144 2.73 11.77 -11.11
C TYR A 144 2.52 12.12 -12.59
N VAL A 145 1.78 11.28 -13.33
CA VAL A 145 1.43 11.55 -14.73
C VAL A 145 0.58 12.83 -14.84
N GLY A 146 -0.38 13.03 -13.92
CA GLY A 146 -1.16 14.27 -13.85
C GLY A 146 -0.31 15.51 -13.61
N LEU A 147 0.70 15.43 -12.75
CA LEU A 147 1.64 16.52 -12.49
C LEU A 147 2.45 16.88 -13.75
N LEU A 148 2.98 15.89 -14.47
CA LEU A 148 3.70 16.13 -15.73
C LEU A 148 2.80 16.81 -16.77
N ALA A 149 1.54 16.37 -16.89
CA ALA A 149 0.59 17.01 -17.80
C ALA A 149 0.31 18.48 -17.43
N LEU A 150 0.24 18.80 -16.14
CA LEU A 150 0.08 20.18 -15.67
C LEU A 150 1.34 21.02 -15.92
N GLU A 151 2.53 20.46 -15.79
CA GLU A 151 3.79 21.14 -16.13
C GLU A 151 3.87 21.46 -17.61
N ASP A 152 3.51 20.52 -18.48
CA ASP A 152 3.44 20.73 -19.93
C ASP A 152 2.41 21.80 -20.31
N GLN A 153 1.23 21.77 -19.68
CA GLN A 153 0.19 22.79 -19.89
C GLN A 153 0.67 24.17 -19.43
N SER A 154 1.31 24.28 -18.29
CA SER A 154 1.89 25.54 -17.79
C SER A 154 2.95 26.08 -18.74
N ALA A 155 3.83 25.23 -19.24
CA ALA A 155 4.82 25.62 -20.24
C ALA A 155 4.20 26.05 -21.57
N ALA A 156 3.10 25.43 -21.99
CA ALA A 156 2.35 25.80 -23.18
C ALA A 156 1.70 27.18 -23.01
N LEU A 157 1.04 27.44 -21.87
CA LEU A 157 0.47 28.76 -21.53
C LEU A 157 1.52 29.84 -21.48
N THR A 158 2.69 29.57 -20.88
CA THR A 158 3.80 30.55 -20.85
C THR A 158 4.26 30.91 -22.25
N ARG A 159 4.37 29.93 -23.17
CA ARG A 159 4.71 30.19 -24.58
C ARG A 159 3.63 30.96 -25.30
N GLN A 160 2.34 30.68 -25.04
CA GLN A 160 1.22 31.41 -25.61
C GLN A 160 1.20 32.85 -25.14
N ASN A 161 1.38 33.12 -23.86
CA ASN A 161 1.44 34.49 -23.33
C ASN A 161 2.60 35.27 -23.94
N ALA A 162 3.79 34.66 -24.05
CA ALA A 162 4.93 35.31 -24.71
C ALA A 162 4.67 35.61 -26.20
N ALA A 163 3.87 34.81 -26.89
CA ALA A 163 3.48 35.07 -28.28
C ALA A 163 2.46 36.23 -28.36
N LEU A 164 1.50 36.27 -27.43
CA LEU A 164 0.53 37.38 -27.33
C LEU A 164 1.24 38.71 -27.03
N ASP A 165 2.17 38.71 -26.07
CA ASP A 165 2.97 39.93 -25.76
C ASP A 165 3.70 40.48 -26.99
N ARG A 166 4.33 39.59 -27.76
CA ARG A 166 4.99 39.99 -29.02
C ARG A 166 3.99 40.57 -30.04
N THR A 167 2.79 39.98 -30.13
CA THR A 167 1.73 40.47 -31.03
C THR A 167 1.25 41.82 -30.59
N ILE A 168 1.08 42.09 -29.31
CA ILE A 168 0.70 43.40 -28.76
C ILE A 168 1.78 44.41 -29.05
N GLU A 169 3.05 44.10 -28.83
CA GLU A 169 4.18 44.98 -29.13
C GLU A 169 4.24 45.33 -30.63
N GLU A 170 4.04 44.35 -31.52
CA GLU A 170 3.99 44.57 -32.96
C GLU A 170 2.83 45.51 -33.35
N VAL A 171 1.64 45.28 -32.80
CA VAL A 171 0.47 46.12 -33.09
C VAL A 171 0.65 47.54 -32.54
N LYS A 172 1.28 47.70 -31.36
CA LYS A 172 1.66 49.01 -30.81
C LYS A 172 2.59 49.76 -31.76
N LEU A 173 3.65 49.10 -32.24
CA LEU A 173 4.58 49.72 -33.21
C LEU A 173 3.87 50.11 -34.52
N ARG A 174 2.99 49.25 -35.04
CA ARG A 174 2.22 49.57 -36.26
C ARG A 174 1.23 50.70 -36.03
N TYR A 175 0.67 50.85 -34.83
CA TYR A 175 -0.16 52.00 -34.48
C TYR A 175 0.64 53.32 -34.45
N GLU A 176 1.82 53.31 -33.85
CA GLU A 176 2.74 54.47 -33.84
C GLU A 176 3.13 54.88 -35.25
N LEU A 177 3.28 53.95 -36.18
CA LEU A 177 3.56 54.18 -37.59
C LEU A 177 2.32 54.57 -38.41
N GLY A 178 1.13 54.67 -37.78
CA GLY A 178 -0.11 55.05 -38.47
C GLY A 178 -0.69 53.93 -39.36
N GLN A 179 -0.22 52.67 -39.23
CA GLN A 179 -0.62 51.56 -40.09
C GLN A 179 -1.86 50.81 -39.59
N VAL A 180 -2.24 50.95 -38.33
CA VAL A 180 -3.43 50.34 -37.73
C VAL A 180 -4.21 51.38 -36.92
N SER A 181 -5.52 51.10 -36.70
CA SER A 181 -6.38 51.99 -35.94
C SER A 181 -6.24 51.81 -34.43
N ALA A 182 -6.62 52.84 -33.64
CA ALA A 182 -6.69 52.74 -32.19
C ALA A 182 -7.63 51.63 -31.72
N MET A 183 -8.69 51.37 -32.46
CA MET A 183 -9.64 50.30 -32.18
C MET A 183 -8.97 48.93 -32.32
N THR A 184 -8.12 48.73 -33.32
CA THR A 184 -7.36 47.47 -33.51
C THR A 184 -6.38 47.26 -32.35
N LEU A 185 -5.70 48.30 -31.90
CA LEU A 185 -4.81 48.21 -30.75
C LEU A 185 -5.58 47.78 -29.48
N GLN A 186 -6.69 48.44 -29.16
CA GLN A 186 -7.51 48.13 -28.01
C GLN A 186 -8.06 46.68 -28.05
N GLN A 187 -8.47 46.21 -29.24
CA GLN A 187 -8.92 44.82 -29.41
C GLN A 187 -7.80 43.79 -29.16
N THR A 188 -6.57 44.12 -29.55
CA THR A 188 -5.42 43.23 -29.35
C THR A 188 -4.98 43.24 -27.88
N GLU A 189 -5.07 44.37 -27.19
CA GLU A 189 -4.74 44.47 -25.75
C GLU A 189 -5.80 43.78 -24.85
N ALA A 190 -6.99 43.51 -25.37
CA ALA A 190 -8.06 42.82 -24.65
C ALA A 190 -8.04 41.30 -24.81
N LEU A 191 -7.09 40.72 -25.58
CA LEU A 191 -6.90 39.29 -25.76
C LEU A 191 -6.13 38.70 -24.59
#